data_936c6fc6c58b7ffbf3de72f82658e295
#
_entry.id   936c6fc6c58b7ffbf3de72f82658e295
#
_cell.length_a   1.000
_cell.length_b   1.000
_cell.length_c   1.000
_cell.angle_alpha   90.00
_cell.angle_beta   90.00
_cell.angle_gamma   90.00
#
_symmetry.space_group_name_H-M   'P 1'
#
loop_
_entity.id
_entity.type
_entity.pdbx_description
1 polymer ?
#
loop_
_entity_poly.entity_id
_entity_poly.type
_entity_poly.pdbx_seq_one_letter_code
_entity_poly.pdbx_strand_id
1 'polypeptide(L)'
;MSDATRQPPSRPPSGHDAPPLASSVAPKAELERFLARHPDIGHFDAFVSDLNTVERGKRLDRKGVEKAYSSGMLLPGSMFALDVVGGTVEATGLGFDEGDADRPCFPVPGSLVRTPWLREPVAQVQLSMQEKDGSGFYGDPRNVLAQVLERFSALRLTPVVAIEYEFYLVDRERTAEGMPQPPRSPLTGQREFRTQICSMMDLAAQSPLLAQIATDCRTQGIETTSALAEYGPGQFEVNLTHRADALLACEEALRFKRAVKGVARAHGCEATFLAKPYRDMAGSGLHIHVSLLDAEGRNVFACEEPMQSATLRHAVGGLLESLADGMLVCAPGPNSYRRFRCEAYVPMTASWSVNNRGSAVRIPVSDAANRRIEHRLAGADANPYLVVAWILAGIQHGLERKREPLPPVQGNAYHQPAASQGSRLPTHWATALESFASSALAREFLGERFCGLYATLKRAELEDFNSHLTSREIAQYLGPV
;
A
#
# COMPACT_ATOMS: atom_id res chain seq x y z
N MET A 1 -1.51 41.26 -13.09
CA MET A 1 -2.58 40.63 -13.87
C MET A 1 -1.94 39.95 -15.07
N SER A 2 -1.62 38.66 -14.98
CA SER A 2 -1.21 37.82 -16.11
C SER A 2 -1.86 36.47 -15.91
N ASP A 3 -2.80 36.24 -16.79
CA ASP A 3 -3.66 35.05 -16.86
C ASP A 3 -2.81 33.88 -17.35
N ALA A 4 -2.46 32.96 -16.46
CA ALA A 4 -1.79 31.73 -16.82
C ALA A 4 -2.86 30.66 -17.08
N THR A 5 -3.29 30.56 -18.34
CA THR A 5 -4.13 29.46 -18.86
C THR A 5 -3.44 28.11 -18.60
N ARG A 6 -3.92 27.38 -17.60
CA ARG A 6 -3.60 25.97 -17.40
C ARG A 6 -4.18 25.15 -18.54
N GLN A 7 -3.33 24.55 -19.36
CA GLN A 7 -3.74 23.53 -20.31
C GLN A 7 -4.32 22.32 -19.54
N PRO A 8 -5.47 21.76 -19.96
CA PRO A 8 -5.97 20.51 -19.39
C PRO A 8 -5.01 19.37 -19.71
N PRO A 9 -4.95 18.34 -18.85
CA PRO A 9 -4.11 17.16 -19.06
C PRO A 9 -4.50 16.48 -20.39
N SER A 10 -3.51 16.05 -21.14
CA SER A 10 -3.66 15.34 -22.40
C SER A 10 -4.52 14.08 -22.23
N ARG A 11 -5.54 13.98 -23.06
CA ARG A 11 -6.48 12.86 -23.18
C ARG A 11 -5.71 11.55 -23.41
N PRO A 12 -5.98 10.46 -22.65
CA PRO A 12 -5.42 9.15 -22.99
C PRO A 12 -6.00 8.67 -24.34
N PRO A 13 -5.24 7.87 -25.10
CA PRO A 13 -5.70 7.36 -26.38
C PRO A 13 -6.91 6.45 -26.21
N SER A 14 -7.96 6.74 -26.94
CA SER A 14 -9.14 5.86 -27.08
C SER A 14 -8.77 4.77 -28.08
N GLY A 15 -8.65 3.51 -27.66
CA GLY A 15 -8.47 2.43 -28.62
C GLY A 15 -8.49 1.05 -27.97
N HIS A 16 -9.24 0.14 -28.58
CA HIS A 16 -9.35 -1.27 -28.24
C HIS A 16 -8.07 -2.10 -28.49
N ASP A 17 -6.93 -1.45 -28.83
CA ASP A 17 -5.66 -2.09 -29.21
C ASP A 17 -4.50 -1.84 -28.22
N ALA A 18 -4.76 -1.30 -27.04
CA ALA A 18 -3.73 -1.19 -26.02
C ALA A 18 -3.47 -2.58 -25.40
N PRO A 19 -2.18 -2.96 -25.17
CA PRO A 19 -1.87 -4.22 -24.50
C PRO A 19 -2.50 -4.22 -23.10
N PRO A 20 -2.81 -5.41 -22.53
CA PRO A 20 -3.31 -5.53 -21.16
C PRO A 20 -2.42 -4.75 -20.18
N LEU A 21 -3.02 -4.09 -19.18
CA LEU A 21 -2.28 -3.27 -18.19
C LEU A 21 -1.17 -4.06 -17.48
N ALA A 22 -1.40 -5.34 -17.23
CA ALA A 22 -0.44 -6.24 -16.61
C ALA A 22 0.81 -6.48 -17.47
N SER A 23 0.69 -6.47 -18.79
CA SER A 23 1.80 -6.73 -19.74
C SER A 23 2.40 -5.45 -20.33
N SER A 24 2.05 -4.27 -19.82
CA SER A 24 2.65 -3.02 -20.27
C SER A 24 4.14 -2.96 -19.90
N VAL A 25 4.99 -2.75 -20.91
CA VAL A 25 6.46 -2.72 -20.79
C VAL A 25 6.97 -1.33 -21.15
N ALA A 26 7.94 -0.84 -20.38
CA ALA A 26 8.56 0.45 -20.64
C ALA A 26 9.30 0.44 -22.00
N PRO A 27 9.11 1.45 -22.84
CA PRO A 27 9.77 1.53 -24.14
C PRO A 27 11.27 1.85 -23.97
N LYS A 28 12.14 1.30 -24.84
CA LYS A 28 13.58 1.58 -24.86
C LYS A 28 13.92 3.07 -24.89
N ALA A 29 13.10 3.87 -25.58
CA ALA A 29 13.25 5.32 -25.63
C ALA A 29 13.15 6.00 -24.24
N GLU A 30 12.53 5.35 -23.22
CA GLU A 30 12.54 5.83 -21.84
C GLU A 30 13.96 5.76 -21.26
N LEU A 31 14.60 4.61 -21.41
CA LEU A 31 15.98 4.40 -20.95
C LEU A 31 16.95 5.36 -21.65
N GLU A 32 16.84 5.49 -22.98
CA GLU A 32 17.71 6.38 -23.78
C GLU A 32 17.60 7.83 -23.29
N ARG A 33 16.37 8.33 -23.10
CA ARG A 33 16.11 9.68 -22.57
C ARG A 33 16.66 9.84 -21.15
N PHE A 34 16.52 8.80 -20.31
CA PHE A 34 17.04 8.83 -18.95
C PHE A 34 18.57 8.91 -18.93
N LEU A 35 19.25 8.05 -19.70
CA LEU A 35 20.71 8.01 -19.78
C LEU A 35 21.30 9.32 -20.36
N ALA A 36 20.62 9.93 -21.34
CA ALA A 36 21.02 11.22 -21.88
C ALA A 36 20.96 12.36 -20.82
N ARG A 37 19.96 12.33 -19.95
CA ARG A 37 19.79 13.31 -18.86
C ARG A 37 20.66 13.04 -17.65
N HIS A 38 21.06 11.79 -17.45
CA HIS A 38 21.81 11.32 -16.28
C HIS A 38 23.03 10.48 -16.69
N PRO A 39 24.04 11.08 -17.38
CA PRO A 39 25.22 10.34 -17.87
C PRO A 39 26.13 9.84 -16.74
N ASP A 40 26.00 10.40 -15.55
CA ASP A 40 26.71 10.05 -14.33
C ASP A 40 26.26 8.71 -13.71
N ILE A 41 25.08 8.22 -14.07
CA ILE A 41 24.53 6.99 -13.51
C ILE A 41 25.10 5.77 -14.24
N GLY A 42 25.79 4.92 -13.46
CA GLY A 42 26.35 3.66 -13.92
C GLY A 42 25.71 2.41 -13.33
N HIS A 43 24.90 2.54 -12.29
CA HIS A 43 24.28 1.43 -11.59
C HIS A 43 22.76 1.60 -11.46
N PHE A 44 22.03 0.49 -11.60
CA PHE A 44 20.57 0.46 -11.63
C PHE A 44 20.06 -0.65 -10.72
N ASP A 45 19.32 -0.30 -9.68
CA ASP A 45 18.62 -1.26 -8.82
C ASP A 45 17.32 -1.67 -9.53
N ALA A 46 17.33 -2.86 -10.14
CA ALA A 46 16.16 -3.43 -10.81
C ALA A 46 15.48 -4.45 -9.89
N PHE A 47 14.20 -4.24 -9.57
CA PHE A 47 13.51 -5.05 -8.56
C PHE A 47 12.02 -5.26 -8.87
N VAL A 48 11.47 -6.35 -8.38
CA VAL A 48 10.04 -6.58 -8.18
C VAL A 48 9.66 -6.29 -6.73
N SER A 49 8.44 -5.92 -6.45
CA SER A 49 7.91 -5.85 -5.09
C SER A 49 7.18 -7.16 -4.78
N ASP A 50 7.62 -7.91 -3.77
CA ASP A 50 7.00 -9.16 -3.39
C ASP A 50 5.66 -8.95 -2.64
N LEU A 51 5.02 -10.04 -2.22
CA LEU A 51 3.74 -10.03 -1.51
C LEU A 51 3.81 -9.31 -0.14
N ASN A 52 5.02 -9.22 0.45
CA ASN A 52 5.30 -8.55 1.72
C ASN A 52 5.84 -7.11 1.54
N THR A 53 5.79 -6.54 0.32
CA THR A 53 6.34 -5.23 -0.03
C THR A 53 7.85 -5.12 0.13
N VAL A 54 8.57 -6.24 0.07
CA VAL A 54 10.03 -6.25 0.04
C VAL A 54 10.49 -6.13 -1.41
N GLU A 55 11.42 -5.20 -1.67
CA GLU A 55 12.02 -5.06 -2.99
C GLU A 55 13.06 -6.16 -3.21
N ARG A 56 12.78 -7.07 -4.14
CA ARG A 56 13.64 -8.20 -4.50
C ARG A 56 14.22 -8.00 -5.90
N GLY A 57 15.54 -8.05 -6.04
CA GLY A 57 16.12 -7.79 -7.36
C GLY A 57 17.63 -7.80 -7.40
N LYS A 58 18.19 -7.11 -8.40
CA LYS A 58 19.64 -7.09 -8.67
C LYS A 58 20.11 -5.67 -8.98
N ARG A 59 21.33 -5.33 -8.62
CA ARG A 59 21.99 -4.14 -9.12
C ARG A 59 22.66 -4.45 -10.46
N LEU A 60 22.28 -3.73 -11.49
CA LEU A 60 22.74 -3.90 -12.86
C LEU A 60 23.73 -2.78 -13.23
N ASP A 61 24.62 -3.08 -14.15
CA ASP A 61 25.37 -2.09 -14.90
C ASP A 61 24.54 -1.56 -16.09
N ARG A 62 25.10 -0.66 -16.89
CA ARG A 62 24.44 -0.08 -18.06
C ARG A 62 24.00 -1.14 -19.07
N LYS A 63 24.86 -2.16 -19.35
CA LYS A 63 24.50 -3.24 -20.29
C LYS A 63 23.37 -4.11 -19.75
N GLY A 64 23.38 -4.35 -18.43
CA GLY A 64 22.33 -5.11 -17.76
C GLY A 64 20.97 -4.43 -17.83
N VAL A 65 20.88 -3.10 -17.62
CA VAL A 65 19.61 -2.38 -17.74
C VAL A 65 19.15 -2.27 -19.18
N GLU A 66 20.06 -2.09 -20.16
CA GLU A 66 19.73 -2.13 -21.59
C GLU A 66 19.12 -3.48 -21.99
N LYS A 67 19.67 -4.58 -21.46
CA LYS A 67 19.11 -5.91 -21.64
C LYS A 67 17.72 -6.03 -21.01
N ALA A 68 17.53 -5.51 -19.79
CA ALA A 68 16.22 -5.53 -19.12
C ALA A 68 15.14 -4.83 -19.94
N TYR A 69 15.46 -3.69 -20.59
CA TYR A 69 14.55 -2.97 -21.50
C TYR A 69 14.35 -3.64 -22.86
N SER A 70 15.20 -4.59 -23.24
CA SER A 70 15.11 -5.26 -24.56
C SER A 70 14.50 -6.63 -24.52
N SER A 71 14.93 -7.47 -23.59
CA SER A 71 14.53 -8.88 -23.48
C SER A 71 14.07 -9.28 -22.08
N GLY A 72 13.95 -8.33 -21.19
CA GLY A 72 13.63 -8.58 -19.79
C GLY A 72 14.82 -9.06 -18.95
N MET A 73 14.64 -8.99 -17.64
CA MET A 73 15.54 -9.60 -16.65
C MET A 73 14.89 -10.89 -16.14
N LEU A 74 15.66 -11.97 -16.06
CA LEU A 74 15.17 -13.24 -15.55
C LEU A 74 15.27 -13.29 -14.02
N LEU A 75 14.15 -13.60 -13.37
CA LEU A 75 14.02 -13.85 -11.94
C LEU A 75 13.17 -15.11 -11.72
N PRO A 76 13.47 -15.91 -10.68
CA PRO A 76 12.66 -17.08 -10.37
C PRO A 76 11.28 -16.69 -9.84
N GLY A 77 10.27 -17.49 -10.14
CA GLY A 77 8.89 -17.28 -9.68
C GLY A 77 8.76 -17.33 -8.16
N SER A 78 9.66 -18.06 -7.50
CA SER A 78 9.75 -18.14 -6.04
C SER A 78 9.99 -16.80 -5.34
N MET A 79 10.39 -15.73 -6.05
CA MET A 79 10.44 -14.37 -5.49
C MET A 79 9.11 -13.92 -4.88
N PHE A 80 7.99 -14.45 -5.37
CA PHE A 80 6.64 -14.20 -4.83
C PHE A 80 6.18 -15.28 -3.83
N ALA A 81 7.02 -16.26 -3.55
CA ALA A 81 6.82 -17.28 -2.52
C ALA A 81 7.72 -17.10 -1.30
N LEU A 82 8.42 -15.96 -1.21
CA LEU A 82 9.28 -15.65 -0.07
C LEU A 82 8.45 -15.11 1.09
N ASP A 83 8.69 -15.65 2.28
CA ASP A 83 8.19 -15.07 3.52
C ASP A 83 8.86 -13.71 3.82
N VAL A 84 8.43 -13.06 4.90
CA VAL A 84 8.92 -11.72 5.27
C VAL A 84 10.44 -11.70 5.59
N VAL A 85 11.03 -12.82 5.99
CA VAL A 85 12.46 -12.94 6.27
C VAL A 85 13.28 -13.45 5.09
N GLY A 86 12.63 -13.85 3.99
CA GLY A 86 13.26 -14.26 2.73
C GLY A 86 13.44 -15.77 2.59
N GLY A 87 12.77 -16.56 3.42
CA GLY A 87 12.68 -18.03 3.25
C GLY A 87 11.66 -18.38 2.16
N THR A 88 11.99 -19.35 1.28
CA THR A 88 11.04 -19.85 0.29
C THR A 88 10.01 -20.75 0.95
N VAL A 89 8.73 -20.44 0.77
CA VAL A 89 7.62 -21.27 1.23
C VAL A 89 7.31 -22.32 0.16
N GLU A 90 7.92 -23.48 0.26
CA GLU A 90 7.83 -24.56 -0.73
C GLU A 90 6.39 -25.02 -0.99
N ALA A 91 5.53 -24.99 0.04
CA ALA A 91 4.11 -25.35 -0.09
C ALA A 91 3.33 -24.50 -1.10
N THR A 92 3.89 -23.38 -1.58
CA THR A 92 3.31 -22.57 -2.66
C THR A 92 3.43 -23.23 -4.04
N GLY A 93 4.31 -24.20 -4.20
CA GLY A 93 4.63 -24.86 -5.47
C GLY A 93 5.55 -24.07 -6.40
N LEU A 94 6.00 -22.88 -6.01
CA LEU A 94 6.86 -22.00 -6.86
C LEU A 94 8.38 -22.24 -6.66
N GLY A 95 8.77 -23.10 -5.72
CA GLY A 95 10.16 -23.45 -5.45
C GLY A 95 10.60 -24.72 -6.18
N PHE A 96 10.95 -25.75 -5.43
CA PHE A 96 11.49 -27.00 -5.96
C PHE A 96 10.54 -27.74 -6.91
N ASP A 97 9.23 -27.66 -6.70
CA ASP A 97 8.23 -28.35 -7.54
C ASP A 97 8.26 -27.85 -9.00
N GLU A 98 8.51 -26.56 -9.23
CA GLU A 98 8.70 -25.97 -10.56
C GLU A 98 10.17 -25.91 -10.98
N GLY A 99 11.11 -26.42 -10.18
CA GLY A 99 12.55 -26.32 -10.40
C GLY A 99 13.05 -24.87 -10.31
N ASP A 100 12.37 -24.03 -9.55
CA ASP A 100 12.65 -22.59 -9.36
C ASP A 100 12.80 -21.83 -10.70
N ALA A 101 11.87 -22.11 -11.61
CA ALA A 101 11.97 -21.67 -12.99
C ALA A 101 11.96 -20.14 -13.14
N ASP A 102 12.94 -19.63 -13.89
CA ASP A 102 13.02 -18.22 -14.24
C ASP A 102 11.85 -17.77 -15.14
N ARG A 103 11.34 -16.56 -14.84
CA ARG A 103 10.35 -15.84 -15.63
C ARG A 103 10.88 -14.47 -16.04
N PRO A 104 10.48 -13.95 -17.23
CA PRO A 104 10.90 -12.64 -17.68
C PRO A 104 10.23 -11.54 -16.84
N CYS A 105 11.03 -10.58 -16.39
CA CYS A 105 10.58 -9.38 -15.69
C CYS A 105 10.96 -8.17 -16.52
N PHE A 106 9.98 -7.33 -16.83
CA PHE A 106 10.18 -6.15 -17.66
C PHE A 106 10.01 -4.86 -16.87
N PRO A 107 10.75 -3.79 -17.24
CA PRO A 107 10.60 -2.49 -16.64
C PRO A 107 9.17 -1.95 -16.73
N VAL A 108 8.67 -1.45 -15.60
CA VAL A 108 7.38 -0.76 -15.51
C VAL A 108 7.55 0.64 -16.07
N PRO A 109 6.67 1.11 -16.99
CA PRO A 109 6.76 2.44 -17.56
C PRO A 109 6.79 3.55 -16.50
N GLY A 110 7.72 4.52 -16.64
CA GLY A 110 7.85 5.65 -15.72
C GLY A 110 8.49 5.32 -14.35
N SER A 111 8.92 4.07 -14.13
CA SER A 111 9.53 3.67 -12.85
C SER A 111 11.04 3.91 -12.78
N LEU A 112 11.70 4.21 -13.89
CA LEU A 112 13.14 4.49 -13.93
C LEU A 112 13.43 5.89 -13.40
N VAL A 113 13.97 5.96 -12.19
CA VAL A 113 14.22 7.22 -11.46
C VAL A 113 15.53 7.16 -10.69
N ARG A 114 16.12 8.32 -10.35
CA ARG A 114 17.27 8.40 -9.44
C ARG A 114 16.91 7.96 -8.04
N THR A 115 17.93 7.52 -7.27
CA THR A 115 17.85 7.26 -5.82
C THR A 115 18.66 8.33 -5.06
N PRO A 116 18.10 9.53 -4.80
CA PRO A 116 18.87 10.70 -4.35
C PRO A 116 19.50 10.54 -2.97
N TRP A 117 18.95 9.66 -2.11
CA TRP A 117 19.48 9.38 -0.76
C TRP A 117 20.76 8.53 -0.75
N LEU A 118 21.16 7.97 -1.88
CA LEU A 118 22.44 7.24 -1.99
C LEU A 118 23.57 8.22 -2.34
N ARG A 119 24.75 7.99 -1.78
CA ARG A 119 25.95 8.81 -2.06
C ARG A 119 26.44 8.62 -3.49
N GLU A 120 26.46 7.36 -3.94
CA GLU A 120 26.79 7.01 -5.31
C GLU A 120 25.62 7.31 -6.24
N PRO A 121 25.88 7.74 -7.50
CA PRO A 121 24.84 7.97 -8.48
C PRO A 121 24.24 6.65 -8.96
N VAL A 122 23.10 6.27 -8.34
CA VAL A 122 22.34 5.07 -8.66
C VAL A 122 20.94 5.46 -9.12
N ALA A 123 20.39 4.74 -10.07
CA ALA A 123 18.96 4.77 -10.39
C ALA A 123 18.27 3.49 -9.91
N GLN A 124 16.96 3.54 -9.80
CA GLN A 124 16.11 2.38 -9.58
C GLN A 124 15.11 2.22 -10.72
N VAL A 125 14.73 0.99 -10.99
CA VAL A 125 13.66 0.63 -11.93
C VAL A 125 12.84 -0.50 -11.36
N GLN A 126 11.53 -0.31 -11.27
CA GLN A 126 10.62 -1.38 -10.88
C GLN A 126 10.38 -2.28 -12.09
N LEU A 127 10.29 -3.58 -11.82
CA LEU A 127 9.98 -4.61 -12.80
C LEU A 127 8.62 -5.23 -12.48
N SER A 128 7.98 -5.79 -13.50
CA SER A 128 6.81 -6.66 -13.36
C SER A 128 7.08 -7.99 -14.07
N MET A 129 6.72 -9.09 -13.42
CA MET A 129 6.95 -10.44 -13.92
C MET A 129 5.84 -10.86 -14.88
N GLN A 130 6.24 -11.54 -15.96
CA GLN A 130 5.33 -12.11 -16.93
C GLN A 130 5.47 -13.64 -17.02
N GLU A 131 4.40 -14.28 -17.44
CA GLU A 131 4.42 -15.68 -17.87
C GLU A 131 5.08 -15.80 -19.26
N LYS A 132 5.36 -17.04 -19.68
CA LYS A 132 6.02 -17.31 -20.98
C LYS A 132 5.20 -16.86 -22.20
N ASP A 133 3.88 -16.77 -22.04
CA ASP A 133 2.95 -16.29 -23.07
C ASP A 133 2.82 -14.76 -23.12
N GLY A 134 3.52 -14.05 -22.25
CA GLY A 134 3.49 -12.58 -22.12
C GLY A 134 2.36 -12.04 -21.25
N SER A 135 1.50 -12.90 -20.70
CA SER A 135 0.52 -12.48 -19.68
C SER A 135 1.21 -12.11 -18.36
N GLY A 136 0.56 -11.30 -17.54
CA GLY A 136 1.08 -10.97 -16.23
C GLY A 136 1.16 -12.19 -15.32
N PHE A 137 2.29 -12.38 -14.62
CA PHE A 137 2.42 -13.45 -13.64
C PHE A 137 1.42 -13.27 -12.51
N TYR A 138 0.65 -14.30 -12.21
CA TYR A 138 -0.46 -14.25 -11.24
C TYR A 138 -0.04 -13.94 -9.81
N GLY A 139 1.21 -14.22 -9.44
CA GLY A 139 1.75 -13.96 -8.10
C GLY A 139 2.29 -12.53 -7.90
N ASP A 140 2.43 -11.75 -8.99
CA ASP A 140 2.89 -10.37 -8.90
C ASP A 140 1.73 -9.45 -8.45
N PRO A 141 1.83 -8.76 -7.29
CA PRO A 141 0.77 -7.88 -6.77
C PRO A 141 0.33 -6.79 -7.76
N ARG A 142 1.27 -6.29 -8.57
CA ARG A 142 0.97 -5.30 -9.61
C ARG A 142 0.01 -5.87 -10.66
N ASN A 143 0.24 -7.10 -11.08
CA ASN A 143 -0.61 -7.77 -12.07
C ASN A 143 -2.00 -8.11 -11.50
N VAL A 144 -2.08 -8.43 -10.20
CA VAL A 144 -3.37 -8.60 -9.51
C VAL A 144 -4.21 -7.32 -9.56
N LEU A 145 -3.61 -6.16 -9.27
CA LEU A 145 -4.31 -4.88 -9.41
C LEU A 145 -4.67 -4.59 -10.86
N ALA A 146 -3.76 -4.84 -11.81
CA ALA A 146 -4.02 -4.62 -13.24
C ALA A 146 -5.24 -5.42 -13.73
N GLN A 147 -5.38 -6.68 -13.31
CA GLN A 147 -6.54 -7.53 -13.63
C GLN A 147 -7.85 -6.93 -13.10
N VAL A 148 -7.86 -6.39 -11.89
CA VAL A 148 -9.03 -5.69 -11.34
C VAL A 148 -9.36 -4.43 -12.16
N LEU A 149 -8.34 -3.66 -12.55
CA LEU A 149 -8.51 -2.44 -13.34
C LEU A 149 -9.06 -2.69 -14.75
N GLU A 150 -8.72 -3.82 -15.38
CA GLU A 150 -9.31 -4.22 -16.67
C GLU A 150 -10.84 -4.35 -16.57
N ARG A 151 -11.36 -4.84 -15.44
CA ARG A 151 -12.82 -4.91 -15.20
C ARG A 151 -13.44 -3.51 -15.09
N PHE A 152 -12.76 -2.53 -14.48
CA PHE A 152 -13.20 -1.12 -14.46
C PHE A 152 -13.19 -0.50 -15.83
N SER A 153 -12.20 -0.82 -16.65
CA SER A 153 -12.14 -0.37 -18.06
C SER A 153 -13.33 -0.88 -18.87
N ALA A 154 -13.75 -2.13 -18.65
CA ALA A 154 -14.95 -2.69 -19.28
C ALA A 154 -16.25 -1.95 -18.86
N LEU A 155 -16.28 -1.39 -17.64
CA LEU A 155 -17.37 -0.55 -17.14
C LEU A 155 -17.24 0.93 -17.59
N ARG A 156 -16.18 1.29 -18.32
CA ARG A 156 -15.83 2.66 -18.70
C ARG A 156 -15.67 3.58 -17.47
N LEU A 157 -15.15 3.04 -16.39
CA LEU A 157 -14.85 3.76 -15.16
C LEU A 157 -13.34 3.81 -14.95
N THR A 158 -12.83 4.96 -14.52
CA THR A 158 -11.43 5.17 -14.17
C THR A 158 -11.33 5.45 -12.67
N PRO A 159 -10.72 4.53 -11.88
CA PRO A 159 -10.44 4.79 -10.48
C PRO A 159 -9.40 5.91 -10.31
N VAL A 160 -9.70 6.86 -9.42
CA VAL A 160 -8.77 7.87 -8.95
C VAL A 160 -8.40 7.51 -7.52
N VAL A 161 -7.10 7.34 -7.27
CA VAL A 161 -6.58 6.85 -5.99
C VAL A 161 -5.63 7.86 -5.38
N ALA A 162 -5.79 8.15 -4.07
CA ALA A 162 -4.80 8.84 -3.26
C ALA A 162 -4.43 7.97 -2.06
N ILE A 163 -3.17 8.04 -1.66
CA ILE A 163 -2.58 7.21 -0.62
C ILE A 163 -2.03 8.11 0.49
N GLU A 164 -2.41 7.82 1.73
CA GLU A 164 -1.89 8.43 2.94
C GLU A 164 -1.12 7.38 3.72
N TYR A 165 0.18 7.65 3.99
CA TYR A 165 1.02 6.76 4.78
C TYR A 165 1.39 7.37 6.12
N GLU A 166 1.17 6.61 7.17
CA GLU A 166 1.77 6.85 8.49
C GLU A 166 3.03 5.99 8.65
N PHE A 167 4.04 6.55 9.29
CA PHE A 167 5.28 5.85 9.61
C PHE A 167 5.94 6.41 10.87
N TYR A 168 6.81 5.61 11.48
CA TYR A 168 7.64 6.05 12.59
C TYR A 168 9.09 6.23 12.16
N LEU A 169 9.70 7.31 12.60
CA LEU A 169 11.14 7.41 12.74
C LEU A 169 11.53 6.74 14.05
N VAL A 170 12.58 5.92 14.03
CA VAL A 170 13.09 5.21 15.19
C VAL A 170 14.61 5.38 15.26
N ASP A 171 15.14 5.40 16.48
CA ASP A 171 16.59 5.42 16.67
C ASP A 171 17.21 4.11 16.20
N ARG A 172 18.46 4.16 15.74
CA ARG A 172 19.26 2.95 15.47
C ARG A 172 19.56 2.15 16.72
N GLU A 173 19.68 2.84 17.85
CA GLU A 173 19.85 2.21 19.15
C GLU A 173 18.52 1.60 19.61
N ARG A 174 18.55 0.34 20.02
CA ARG A 174 17.41 -0.39 20.59
C ARG A 174 17.52 -0.41 22.11
N THR A 175 16.42 -0.71 22.82
CA THR A 175 16.49 -1.03 24.23
C THR A 175 17.27 -2.33 24.47
N ALA A 176 17.61 -2.64 25.72
CA ALA A 176 18.28 -3.90 26.08
C ALA A 176 17.47 -5.13 25.66
N GLU A 177 16.14 -5.01 25.55
CA GLU A 177 15.21 -6.05 25.10
C GLU A 177 15.02 -6.03 23.56
N GLY A 178 15.81 -5.25 22.81
CA GLY A 178 15.73 -5.15 21.36
C GLY A 178 14.56 -4.31 20.83
N MET A 179 13.82 -3.60 21.69
CA MET A 179 12.67 -2.80 21.26
C MET A 179 13.10 -1.49 20.61
N PRO A 180 12.32 -1.00 19.61
CA PRO A 180 12.58 0.29 18.99
C PRO A 180 12.41 1.43 20.01
N GLN A 181 13.14 2.52 19.81
CA GLN A 181 13.03 3.75 20.60
C GLN A 181 12.74 4.94 19.68
N PRO A 182 12.00 5.97 20.14
CA PRO A 182 11.88 7.21 19.41
C PRO A 182 13.25 7.81 19.10
N PRO A 183 13.43 8.50 17.97
CA PRO A 183 14.71 9.13 17.65
C PRO A 183 15.01 10.26 18.63
N ARG A 184 16.29 10.61 18.76
CA ARG A 184 16.68 11.83 19.49
C ARG A 184 16.26 13.04 18.66
N SER A 185 15.67 14.03 19.33
CA SER A 185 15.34 15.30 18.69
C SER A 185 16.61 15.99 18.18
N PRO A 186 16.70 16.36 16.91
CA PRO A 186 17.86 17.10 16.39
C PRO A 186 18.07 18.46 17.08
N LEU A 187 17.02 19.03 17.67
CA LEU A 187 17.08 20.32 18.34
C LEU A 187 17.60 20.24 19.78
N THR A 188 17.23 19.18 20.52
CA THR A 188 17.50 19.07 21.96
C THR A 188 18.47 17.96 22.32
N GLY A 189 18.73 17.01 21.43
CA GLY A 189 19.48 15.79 21.68
C GLY A 189 18.76 14.77 22.58
N GLN A 190 17.57 15.10 23.08
CA GLN A 190 16.79 14.25 23.99
C GLN A 190 15.80 13.38 23.23
N ARG A 191 15.46 12.21 23.81
CA ARG A 191 14.32 11.40 23.31
C ARG A 191 13.03 11.99 23.84
N GLU A 192 12.07 12.18 22.96
CA GLU A 192 10.72 12.61 23.31
C GLU A 192 9.80 11.38 23.40
N PHE A 193 9.07 11.28 24.50
CA PHE A 193 8.11 10.18 24.74
C PHE A 193 6.66 10.67 24.88
N ARG A 194 6.42 11.97 24.74
CA ARG A 194 5.08 12.54 24.86
C ARG A 194 4.32 12.40 23.56
N THR A 195 3.03 12.14 23.68
CA THR A 195 2.08 12.18 22.57
C THR A 195 1.66 13.62 22.30
N GLN A 196 1.84 14.08 21.05
CA GLN A 196 1.63 15.48 20.64
C GLN A 196 1.08 15.54 19.21
N ILE A 197 -0.18 15.11 19.02
CA ILE A 197 -0.79 15.15 17.70
C ILE A 197 -0.82 16.59 17.12
N CYS A 198 -0.55 16.70 15.81
CA CYS A 198 -0.51 17.96 15.06
C CYS A 198 0.51 18.97 15.59
N SER A 199 1.55 18.52 16.29
CA SER A 199 2.57 19.39 16.87
C SER A 199 3.42 20.04 15.79
N MET A 200 3.32 21.37 15.67
CA MET A 200 4.19 22.15 14.78
C MET A 200 5.64 22.16 15.28
N MET A 201 5.87 21.94 16.57
CA MET A 201 7.23 21.83 17.13
C MET A 201 7.89 20.52 16.70
N ASP A 202 7.14 19.41 16.67
CA ASP A 202 7.67 18.12 16.24
C ASP A 202 7.95 18.11 14.73
N LEU A 203 7.07 18.74 13.94
CA LEU A 203 7.35 18.99 12.52
C LEU A 203 8.60 19.85 12.33
N ALA A 204 8.75 20.92 13.09
CA ALA A 204 9.92 21.80 13.02
C ALA A 204 11.20 21.07 13.43
N ALA A 205 11.15 20.22 14.47
CA ALA A 205 12.29 19.42 14.92
C ALA A 205 12.81 18.46 13.85
N GLN A 206 11.91 17.88 13.05
CA GLN A 206 12.25 16.95 11.97
C GLN A 206 12.24 17.58 10.57
N SER A 207 12.12 18.92 10.51
CA SER A 207 12.01 19.67 9.24
C SER A 207 13.12 19.35 8.24
N PRO A 208 14.42 19.22 8.59
CA PRO A 208 15.46 18.87 7.62
C PRO A 208 15.23 17.51 6.95
N LEU A 209 14.82 16.50 7.73
CA LEU A 209 14.53 15.15 7.23
C LEU A 209 13.27 15.14 6.37
N LEU A 210 12.18 15.76 6.83
CA LEU A 210 10.92 15.82 6.09
C LEU A 210 11.06 16.62 4.78
N ALA A 211 11.82 17.73 4.79
CA ALA A 211 12.12 18.50 3.59
C ALA A 211 12.96 17.70 2.58
N GLN A 212 13.92 16.89 3.06
CA GLN A 212 14.70 16.00 2.20
C GLN A 212 13.80 14.92 1.58
N ILE A 213 12.90 14.30 2.36
CA ILE A 213 11.92 13.33 1.83
C ILE A 213 11.11 13.98 0.70
N ALA A 214 10.54 15.17 0.93
CA ALA A 214 9.74 15.88 -0.07
C ALA A 214 10.55 16.22 -1.33
N THR A 215 11.83 16.57 -1.19
CA THR A 215 12.74 16.87 -2.30
C THR A 215 13.09 15.63 -3.10
N ASP A 216 13.41 14.53 -2.43
CA ASP A 216 13.75 13.25 -3.06
C ASP A 216 12.54 12.64 -3.76
N CYS A 217 11.36 12.73 -3.14
CA CYS A 217 10.09 12.34 -3.77
C CYS A 217 9.85 13.14 -5.06
N ARG A 218 10.01 14.46 -5.02
CA ARG A 218 9.84 15.33 -6.20
C ARG A 218 10.82 14.97 -7.32
N THR A 219 12.07 14.64 -6.98
CA THR A 219 13.07 14.16 -7.94
C THR A 219 12.65 12.87 -8.63
N GLN A 220 11.83 12.07 -7.96
CA GLN A 220 11.25 10.82 -8.50
C GLN A 220 9.85 10.99 -9.11
N GLY A 221 9.37 12.22 -9.27
CA GLY A 221 8.05 12.51 -9.83
C GLY A 221 6.89 12.27 -8.85
N ILE A 222 7.19 12.03 -7.57
CA ILE A 222 6.19 11.83 -6.52
C ILE A 222 5.84 13.19 -5.91
N GLU A 223 4.57 13.56 -5.99
CA GLU A 223 4.06 14.79 -5.37
C GLU A 223 3.43 14.48 -4.02
N THR A 224 3.92 15.14 -2.97
CA THR A 224 3.36 15.10 -1.63
C THR A 224 2.57 16.38 -1.35
N THR A 225 1.40 16.27 -0.72
CA THR A 225 0.51 17.43 -0.47
C THR A 225 0.63 17.99 0.94
N SER A 226 0.89 17.12 1.92
CA SER A 226 1.01 17.52 3.32
C SER A 226 1.88 16.55 4.11
N ALA A 227 2.41 17.04 5.23
CA ALA A 227 3.01 16.24 6.28
C ALA A 227 2.41 16.64 7.63
N LEU A 228 2.14 15.67 8.49
CA LEU A 228 1.53 15.82 9.80
C LEU A 228 2.37 15.07 10.85
N ALA A 229 2.57 15.67 12.03
CA ALA A 229 3.05 14.97 13.19
C ALA A 229 1.89 14.22 13.85
N GLU A 230 2.02 12.90 13.93
CA GLU A 230 1.00 12.00 14.47
C GLU A 230 1.07 11.86 15.99
N TYR A 231 0.25 10.97 16.56
CA TYR A 231 0.13 10.79 18.01
C TYR A 231 1.41 10.33 18.69
N GLY A 232 2.20 9.48 18.01
CA GLY A 232 3.41 8.93 18.60
C GLY A 232 4.64 9.81 18.39
N PRO A 233 5.58 9.89 19.36
CA PRO A 233 6.83 10.59 19.14
C PRO A 233 7.62 9.98 18.00
N GLY A 234 8.00 10.81 17.02
CA GLY A 234 8.62 10.38 15.77
C GLY A 234 7.66 9.77 14.75
N GLN A 235 6.34 9.83 14.99
CA GLN A 235 5.33 9.40 14.03
C GLN A 235 4.89 10.55 13.12
N PHE A 236 4.83 10.27 11.83
CA PHE A 236 4.43 11.22 10.80
C PHE A 236 3.47 10.57 9.82
N GLU A 237 2.55 11.38 9.29
CA GLU A 237 1.72 11.07 8.13
C GLU A 237 2.16 11.92 6.95
N VAL A 238 2.18 11.34 5.76
CA VAL A 238 2.38 12.05 4.50
C VAL A 238 1.34 11.61 3.49
N ASN A 239 0.70 12.60 2.86
CA ASN A 239 -0.33 12.40 1.86
C ASN A 239 0.27 12.56 0.46
N LEU A 240 0.08 11.55 -0.40
CA LEU A 240 0.46 11.60 -1.81
C LEU A 240 -0.67 12.21 -2.65
N THR A 241 -0.30 12.90 -3.71
CA THR A 241 -1.27 13.45 -4.67
C THR A 241 -2.06 12.33 -5.34
N HIS A 242 -3.37 12.52 -5.48
CA HIS A 242 -4.23 11.56 -6.17
C HIS A 242 -3.84 11.36 -7.64
N ARG A 243 -4.03 10.14 -8.14
CA ARG A 243 -3.77 9.75 -9.54
C ARG A 243 -5.01 9.10 -10.16
N ALA A 244 -5.34 9.49 -11.38
CA ALA A 244 -6.32 8.79 -12.21
C ALA A 244 -5.71 7.55 -12.90
N ASP A 245 -4.69 6.99 -12.28
CA ASP A 245 -3.98 5.76 -12.61
C ASP A 245 -3.64 5.07 -11.29
N ALA A 246 -4.38 4.04 -10.94
CA ALA A 246 -4.22 3.34 -9.67
C ALA A 246 -2.92 2.52 -9.59
N LEU A 247 -2.38 2.04 -10.74
CA LEU A 247 -1.07 1.40 -10.77
C LEU A 247 0.02 2.41 -10.43
N LEU A 248 0.02 3.56 -11.07
CA LEU A 248 0.98 4.63 -10.80
C LEU A 248 0.89 5.10 -9.34
N ALA A 249 -0.31 5.25 -8.76
CA ALA A 249 -0.47 5.60 -7.36
C ALA A 249 0.23 4.60 -6.42
N CYS A 250 0.11 3.29 -6.70
CA CYS A 250 0.77 2.24 -5.92
C CYS A 250 2.28 2.22 -6.15
N GLU A 251 2.75 2.44 -7.36
CA GLU A 251 4.17 2.56 -7.71
C GLU A 251 4.83 3.74 -7.01
N GLU A 252 4.16 4.90 -6.98
CA GLU A 252 4.60 6.08 -6.22
C GLU A 252 4.63 5.79 -4.72
N ALA A 253 3.64 5.08 -4.19
CA ALA A 253 3.57 4.69 -2.78
C ALA A 253 4.74 3.78 -2.36
N LEU A 254 5.13 2.81 -3.18
CA LEU A 254 6.30 1.96 -2.94
C LEU A 254 7.60 2.76 -3.00
N ARG A 255 7.77 3.62 -4.01
CA ARG A 255 8.93 4.50 -4.12
C ARG A 255 9.02 5.48 -2.94
N PHE A 256 7.88 6.00 -2.48
CA PHE A 256 7.79 6.83 -1.28
C PHE A 256 8.31 6.08 -0.04
N LYS A 257 7.85 4.84 0.22
CA LYS A 257 8.36 4.03 1.35
C LYS A 257 9.88 3.86 1.27
N ARG A 258 10.42 3.61 0.08
CA ARG A 258 11.85 3.46 -0.16
C ARG A 258 12.60 4.77 0.09
N ALA A 259 12.08 5.90 -0.40
CA ALA A 259 12.66 7.23 -0.17
C ALA A 259 12.70 7.57 1.33
N VAL A 260 11.59 7.40 2.05
CA VAL A 260 11.51 7.64 3.50
C VAL A 260 12.55 6.82 4.27
N LYS A 261 12.66 5.51 3.98
CA LYS A 261 13.66 4.64 4.62
C LYS A 261 15.09 5.06 4.27
N GLY A 262 15.33 5.46 3.02
CA GLY A 262 16.66 5.88 2.55
C GLY A 262 17.09 7.20 3.19
N VAL A 263 16.23 8.20 3.18
CA VAL A 263 16.49 9.52 3.81
C VAL A 263 16.65 9.38 5.33
N ALA A 264 15.81 8.60 6.01
CA ALA A 264 15.97 8.37 7.44
C ALA A 264 17.36 7.82 7.78
N ARG A 265 17.85 6.83 7.00
CA ARG A 265 19.21 6.29 7.17
C ARG A 265 20.30 7.34 6.95
N ALA A 266 20.13 8.21 5.94
CA ALA A 266 21.08 9.30 5.69
C ALA A 266 21.12 10.32 6.84
N HIS A 267 19.99 10.52 7.52
CA HIS A 267 19.86 11.39 8.71
C HIS A 267 20.17 10.69 10.05
N GLY A 268 20.71 9.46 10.04
CA GLY A 268 21.19 8.78 11.25
C GLY A 268 20.11 8.08 12.08
N CYS A 269 18.89 7.96 11.58
CA CYS A 269 17.80 7.18 12.17
C CYS A 269 17.31 6.09 11.20
N GLU A 270 16.24 5.40 11.55
CA GLU A 270 15.53 4.47 10.68
C GLU A 270 14.07 4.88 10.56
N ALA A 271 13.42 4.52 9.47
CA ALA A 271 11.98 4.65 9.31
C ALA A 271 11.33 3.26 9.24
N THR A 272 10.23 3.08 9.96
CA THR A 272 9.45 1.85 9.93
C THR A 272 8.00 2.12 9.56
N PHE A 273 7.47 1.26 8.68
CA PHE A 273 6.07 1.16 8.32
C PHE A 273 5.39 -0.01 9.05
N LEU A 274 6.01 -0.54 10.13
CA LEU A 274 5.41 -1.55 10.97
C LEU A 274 4.10 -1.02 11.56
N ALA A 275 3.02 -1.79 11.46
CA ALA A 275 1.69 -1.33 11.83
C ALA A 275 1.56 -0.92 13.31
N LYS A 276 2.34 -1.54 14.21
CA LYS A 276 2.31 -1.26 15.65
C LYS A 276 3.70 -1.42 16.28
N PRO A 277 4.63 -0.45 16.09
CA PRO A 277 5.98 -0.57 16.63
C PRO A 277 6.06 -0.46 18.15
N TYR A 278 5.12 0.27 18.76
CA TYR A 278 5.09 0.47 20.22
C TYR A 278 3.75 0.01 20.81
N ARG A 279 3.81 -0.68 21.96
CA ARG A 279 2.64 -1.25 22.62
C ARG A 279 1.57 -0.19 22.93
N ASP A 280 1.99 0.92 23.53
CA ASP A 280 1.10 1.90 24.17
C ASP A 280 0.96 3.21 23.36
N MET A 281 1.60 3.29 22.17
CA MET A 281 1.48 4.42 21.24
C MET A 281 0.52 4.10 20.10
N ALA A 282 0.22 5.07 19.23
CA ALA A 282 -0.62 4.87 18.05
C ALA A 282 -0.01 3.83 17.08
N GLY A 283 -0.84 3.17 16.30
CA GLY A 283 -0.40 2.36 15.17
C GLY A 283 -0.23 3.22 13.92
N SER A 284 0.42 2.68 12.89
CA SER A 284 0.58 3.32 11.59
C SER A 284 -0.42 2.75 10.59
N GLY A 285 -1.25 3.63 10.02
CA GLY A 285 -2.25 3.32 9.02
C GLY A 285 -1.74 3.53 7.59
N LEU A 286 -2.48 2.94 6.67
CA LEU A 286 -2.48 3.17 5.24
C LEU A 286 -3.91 3.50 4.85
N HIS A 287 -4.21 4.78 4.65
CA HIS A 287 -5.54 5.19 4.22
C HIS A 287 -5.58 5.36 2.71
N ILE A 288 -6.61 4.80 2.09
CA ILE A 288 -6.79 4.86 0.64
C ILE A 288 -8.06 5.63 0.32
N HIS A 289 -7.89 6.72 -0.42
CA HIS A 289 -9.01 7.49 -0.96
C HIS A 289 -9.29 7.05 -2.39
N VAL A 290 -10.57 6.83 -2.70
CA VAL A 290 -11.01 6.42 -4.03
C VAL A 290 -12.19 7.26 -4.48
N SER A 291 -12.12 7.78 -5.70
CA SER A 291 -13.26 8.22 -6.50
C SER A 291 -13.24 7.52 -7.86
N LEU A 292 -14.33 7.60 -8.61
CA LEU A 292 -14.44 7.00 -9.93
C LEU A 292 -14.84 8.07 -10.94
N LEU A 293 -14.15 8.10 -12.09
CA LEU A 293 -14.50 8.95 -13.22
C LEU A 293 -15.20 8.13 -14.31
N ASP A 294 -16.22 8.73 -14.93
CA ASP A 294 -16.82 8.19 -16.15
C ASP A 294 -15.96 8.49 -17.39
N ALA A 295 -16.42 8.07 -18.57
CA ALA A 295 -15.72 8.29 -19.83
C ALA A 295 -15.56 9.77 -20.21
N GLU A 296 -16.39 10.65 -19.63
CA GLU A 296 -16.34 12.10 -19.80
C GLU A 296 -15.45 12.79 -18.75
N GLY A 297 -14.85 12.03 -17.83
CA GLY A 297 -14.00 12.54 -16.76
C GLY A 297 -14.76 13.12 -15.57
N ARG A 298 -16.08 12.85 -15.43
CA ARG A 298 -16.90 13.32 -14.32
C ARG A 298 -16.87 12.30 -13.19
N ASN A 299 -16.81 12.81 -11.95
CA ASN A 299 -16.86 11.96 -10.77
C ASN A 299 -18.27 11.36 -10.58
N VAL A 300 -18.38 10.03 -10.68
CA VAL A 300 -19.68 9.32 -10.57
C VAL A 300 -20.22 9.27 -9.12
N PHE A 301 -19.41 9.64 -8.13
CA PHE A 301 -19.84 9.82 -6.75
C PHE A 301 -20.35 11.24 -6.45
N ALA A 302 -20.24 12.17 -7.41
CA ALA A 302 -20.62 13.56 -7.25
C ALA A 302 -22.09 13.70 -6.82
N CYS A 303 -22.32 14.34 -5.69
CA CYS A 303 -23.64 14.66 -5.14
C CYS A 303 -23.49 15.69 -4.03
N GLU A 304 -24.54 16.49 -3.81
CA GLU A 304 -24.55 17.46 -2.71
C GLU A 304 -24.51 16.73 -1.36
N GLU A 305 -25.44 15.79 -1.16
CA GLU A 305 -25.50 14.97 0.04
C GLU A 305 -25.09 13.52 -0.27
N PRO A 306 -24.12 12.93 0.45
CA PRO A 306 -23.61 11.58 0.17
C PRO A 306 -24.69 10.51 0.05
N MET A 307 -25.76 10.61 0.83
CA MET A 307 -26.87 9.64 0.81
C MET A 307 -27.74 9.70 -0.44
N GLN A 308 -27.63 10.76 -1.25
CA GLN A 308 -28.42 10.91 -2.48
C GLN A 308 -27.84 10.16 -3.66
N SER A 309 -26.50 9.91 -3.69
CA SER A 309 -25.86 9.15 -4.78
C SER A 309 -26.08 7.66 -4.59
N ALA A 310 -26.85 7.03 -5.46
CA ALA A 310 -27.01 5.57 -5.48
C ALA A 310 -25.68 4.86 -5.77
N THR A 311 -24.89 5.42 -6.69
CA THR A 311 -23.55 4.89 -7.05
C THR A 311 -22.63 4.87 -5.84
N LEU A 312 -22.56 5.96 -5.07
CA LEU A 312 -21.77 6.02 -3.85
C LEU A 312 -22.28 5.03 -2.79
N ARG A 313 -23.60 4.96 -2.57
CA ARG A 313 -24.19 3.98 -1.62
C ARG A 313 -23.84 2.55 -2.01
N HIS A 314 -24.04 2.19 -3.28
CA HIS A 314 -23.69 0.85 -3.76
C HIS A 314 -22.22 0.52 -3.57
N ALA A 315 -21.31 1.46 -3.87
CA ALA A 315 -19.87 1.29 -3.65
C ALA A 315 -19.56 1.05 -2.16
N VAL A 316 -20.16 1.85 -1.27
CA VAL A 316 -20.03 1.67 0.19
C VAL A 316 -20.60 0.33 0.63
N GLY A 317 -21.78 -0.06 0.13
CA GLY A 317 -22.43 -1.34 0.45
C GLY A 317 -21.53 -2.53 0.13
N GLY A 318 -20.94 -2.54 -1.07
CA GLY A 318 -20.01 -3.59 -1.48
C GLY A 318 -18.73 -3.63 -0.67
N LEU A 319 -18.18 -2.45 -0.33
CA LEU A 319 -17.04 -2.38 0.59
C LEU A 319 -17.38 -3.00 1.95
N LEU A 320 -18.51 -2.65 2.56
CA LEU A 320 -18.87 -3.19 3.87
C LEU A 320 -19.01 -4.73 3.87
N GLU A 321 -19.54 -5.31 2.80
CA GLU A 321 -19.62 -6.77 2.64
C GLU A 321 -18.27 -7.43 2.50
N SER A 322 -17.29 -6.76 1.87
CA SER A 322 -15.96 -7.32 1.60
C SER A 322 -14.94 -7.12 2.73
N LEU A 323 -15.21 -6.23 3.72
CA LEU A 323 -14.20 -5.85 4.72
C LEU A 323 -13.62 -7.04 5.50
N ALA A 324 -14.47 -7.96 5.97
CA ALA A 324 -14.01 -9.09 6.77
C ALA A 324 -13.07 -10.02 5.99
N ASP A 325 -13.41 -10.31 4.74
CA ASP A 325 -12.62 -11.15 3.85
C ASP A 325 -11.29 -10.49 3.45
N GLY A 326 -11.26 -9.15 3.38
CA GLY A 326 -10.08 -8.36 3.04
C GLY A 326 -9.12 -8.10 4.20
N MET A 327 -9.45 -8.55 5.41
CA MET A 327 -8.60 -8.26 6.58
C MET A 327 -7.18 -8.82 6.44
N LEU A 328 -7.00 -9.98 5.79
CA LEU A 328 -5.67 -10.53 5.55
C LEU A 328 -4.83 -9.64 4.63
N VAL A 329 -5.46 -8.97 3.67
CA VAL A 329 -4.79 -8.02 2.77
C VAL A 329 -4.47 -6.69 3.48
N CYS A 330 -5.40 -6.20 4.30
CA CYS A 330 -5.25 -4.94 5.04
C CYS A 330 -4.33 -5.07 6.28
N ALA A 331 -4.20 -6.28 6.82
CA ALA A 331 -3.44 -6.60 8.02
C ALA A 331 -2.65 -7.90 7.80
N PRO A 332 -1.54 -7.85 7.01
CA PRO A 332 -0.92 -9.05 6.45
C PRO A 332 -0.06 -9.85 7.43
N GLY A 333 0.18 -9.35 8.63
CA GLY A 333 1.06 -9.99 9.59
C GLY A 333 0.58 -9.90 11.05
N PRO A 334 1.21 -10.62 11.98
CA PRO A 334 0.76 -10.71 13.38
C PRO A 334 0.79 -9.35 14.10
N ASN A 335 1.74 -8.49 13.73
CA ASN A 335 1.85 -7.14 14.29
C ASN A 335 0.68 -6.25 13.88
N SER A 336 0.14 -6.40 12.68
CA SER A 336 -0.95 -5.60 12.14
C SER A 336 -2.20 -5.67 13.04
N TYR A 337 -2.50 -6.84 13.60
CA TYR A 337 -3.66 -7.06 14.48
C TYR A 337 -3.53 -6.38 15.84
N ARG A 338 -2.34 -5.95 16.24
CA ARG A 338 -2.12 -5.17 17.46
C ARG A 338 -2.66 -3.74 17.38
N ARG A 339 -3.02 -3.26 16.16
CA ARG A 339 -3.69 -1.97 15.93
C ARG A 339 -5.16 -2.00 16.36
N PHE A 340 -5.85 -3.14 16.18
CA PHE A 340 -7.29 -3.26 16.39
C PHE A 340 -7.64 -3.24 17.87
N ARG A 341 -7.87 -2.03 18.39
CA ARG A 341 -8.28 -1.74 19.76
C ARG A 341 -9.40 -0.71 19.78
N CYS A 342 -10.31 -0.80 20.74
CA CYS A 342 -11.27 0.27 20.98
C CYS A 342 -10.55 1.59 21.27
N GLU A 343 -11.18 2.70 20.89
CA GLU A 343 -10.72 4.08 21.15
C GLU A 343 -9.34 4.44 20.55
N ALA A 344 -8.92 3.71 19.52
CA ALA A 344 -7.65 3.95 18.83
C ALA A 344 -7.82 4.50 17.40
N TYR A 345 -9.02 5.01 17.05
CA TYR A 345 -9.41 5.42 15.69
C TYR A 345 -9.20 4.34 14.63
N VAL A 346 -9.10 3.07 15.06
CA VAL A 346 -9.03 1.90 14.19
C VAL A 346 -10.38 1.19 14.22
N PRO A 347 -11.05 1.00 13.09
CA PRO A 347 -12.38 0.41 13.03
C PRO A 347 -12.39 -1.05 13.50
N MET A 348 -13.42 -1.43 14.27
CA MET A 348 -13.60 -2.78 14.81
C MET A 348 -14.77 -3.53 14.16
N THR A 349 -15.57 -2.82 13.36
CA THR A 349 -16.75 -3.34 12.69
C THR A 349 -16.83 -2.88 11.24
N ALA A 350 -17.56 -3.61 10.40
CA ALA A 350 -17.88 -3.21 9.04
C ALA A 350 -18.86 -2.04 9.08
N SER A 351 -18.35 -0.84 9.22
CA SER A 351 -19.12 0.39 9.43
C SER A 351 -18.69 1.50 8.48
N TRP A 352 -19.60 2.43 8.21
CA TRP A 352 -19.31 3.61 7.43
C TRP A 352 -19.96 4.86 8.03
N SER A 353 -19.45 6.03 7.61
CA SER A 353 -19.97 7.30 8.10
C SER A 353 -19.59 8.46 7.19
N VAL A 354 -20.30 9.56 7.36
CA VAL A 354 -19.86 10.87 6.87
C VAL A 354 -18.98 11.51 7.95
N ASN A 355 -17.76 11.84 7.58
CA ASN A 355 -16.78 12.57 8.41
C ASN A 355 -16.49 12.02 9.83
N ASN A 356 -16.52 10.70 10.02
CA ASN A 356 -16.20 10.07 11.29
C ASN A 356 -15.00 9.12 11.13
N ARG A 357 -13.89 9.42 11.83
CA ARG A 357 -12.62 8.68 11.74
C ARG A 357 -12.64 7.30 12.43
N GLY A 358 -13.68 6.99 13.21
CA GLY A 358 -13.86 5.68 13.85
C GLY A 358 -14.45 4.60 12.93
N SER A 359 -14.93 4.96 11.73
CA SER A 359 -15.56 4.02 10.80
C SER A 359 -14.55 3.43 9.80
N ALA A 360 -14.81 2.20 9.33
CA ALA A 360 -13.97 1.51 8.37
C ALA A 360 -13.97 2.19 6.98
N VAL A 361 -15.13 2.69 6.59
CA VAL A 361 -15.34 3.46 5.37
C VAL A 361 -15.85 4.85 5.76
N ARG A 362 -15.08 5.87 5.43
CA ARG A 362 -15.41 7.27 5.71
C ARG A 362 -15.67 8.01 4.41
N ILE A 363 -16.69 8.84 4.38
CA ILE A 363 -16.90 9.82 3.32
C ILE A 363 -16.42 11.17 3.87
N PRO A 364 -15.25 11.68 3.45
CA PRO A 364 -14.74 12.96 3.92
C PRO A 364 -15.65 14.11 3.51
N VAL A 365 -15.64 15.20 4.30
CA VAL A 365 -16.29 16.45 3.90
C VAL A 365 -15.59 16.98 2.66
N SER A 366 -16.36 17.26 1.63
CA SER A 366 -15.91 17.84 0.36
C SER A 366 -17.10 18.45 -0.37
N ASP A 367 -16.82 19.27 -1.38
CA ASP A 367 -17.82 19.62 -2.38
C ASP A 367 -18.23 18.38 -3.21
N ALA A 368 -19.24 18.53 -4.05
CA ALA A 368 -19.78 17.46 -4.88
C ALA A 368 -18.72 16.88 -5.84
N ALA A 369 -17.91 17.73 -6.46
CA ALA A 369 -16.92 17.32 -7.45
C ALA A 369 -15.79 16.48 -6.84
N ASN A 370 -15.43 16.75 -5.58
CA ASN A 370 -14.37 16.07 -4.84
C ASN A 370 -14.89 14.93 -3.93
N ARG A 371 -16.13 14.45 -4.17
CA ARG A 371 -16.72 13.35 -3.41
C ARG A 371 -15.93 12.07 -3.58
N ARG A 372 -15.53 11.45 -2.46
CA ARG A 372 -14.70 10.25 -2.44
C ARG A 372 -14.96 9.38 -1.23
N ILE A 373 -14.52 8.16 -1.32
CA ILE A 373 -14.50 7.17 -0.24
C ILE A 373 -13.07 7.14 0.34
N GLU A 374 -12.95 7.08 1.65
CA GLU A 374 -11.71 6.79 2.37
C GLU A 374 -11.83 5.43 3.07
N HIS A 375 -10.98 4.49 2.71
CA HIS A 375 -10.87 3.18 3.35
C HIS A 375 -9.77 3.23 4.40
N ARG A 376 -10.07 2.81 5.66
CA ARG A 376 -9.24 3.08 6.83
C ARG A 376 -8.69 1.85 7.56
N LEU A 377 -8.87 0.64 7.02
CA LEU A 377 -8.48 -0.59 7.72
C LEU A 377 -7.01 -0.95 7.59
N ALA A 378 -6.39 -0.65 6.45
CA ALA A 378 -5.06 -1.13 6.16
C ALA A 378 -4.00 -0.54 7.09
N GLY A 379 -3.03 -1.36 7.47
CA GLY A 379 -1.81 -0.95 8.13
C GLY A 379 -0.77 -0.46 7.13
N ALA A 380 0.15 0.39 7.57
CA ALA A 380 1.25 0.88 6.73
C ALA A 380 2.20 -0.24 6.24
N ASP A 381 2.12 -1.42 6.83
CA ASP A 381 2.83 -2.64 6.45
C ASP A 381 2.15 -3.41 5.30
N ALA A 382 0.90 -3.06 4.96
CA ALA A 382 0.16 -3.73 3.89
C ALA A 382 0.73 -3.39 2.49
N ASN A 383 0.53 -4.32 1.54
CA ASN A 383 0.92 -4.13 0.15
C ASN A 383 -0.08 -3.20 -0.56
N PRO A 384 0.33 -2.01 -1.06
CA PRO A 384 -0.60 -1.04 -1.62
C PRO A 384 -1.33 -1.55 -2.86
N TYR A 385 -0.70 -2.37 -3.71
CA TYR A 385 -1.36 -2.97 -4.87
C TYR A 385 -2.52 -3.87 -4.43
N LEU A 386 -2.28 -4.73 -3.44
CA LEU A 386 -3.29 -5.67 -2.97
C LEU A 386 -4.42 -4.95 -2.22
N VAL A 387 -4.09 -3.93 -1.42
CA VAL A 387 -5.10 -3.10 -0.72
C VAL A 387 -5.99 -2.38 -1.72
N VAL A 388 -5.40 -1.72 -2.72
CA VAL A 388 -6.16 -1.00 -3.76
C VAL A 388 -6.98 -1.99 -4.59
N ALA A 389 -6.42 -3.15 -4.99
CA ALA A 389 -7.15 -4.19 -5.70
C ALA A 389 -8.37 -4.67 -4.92
N TRP A 390 -8.22 -4.90 -3.60
CA TRP A 390 -9.32 -5.32 -2.74
C TRP A 390 -10.41 -4.26 -2.59
N ILE A 391 -10.04 -3.01 -2.39
CA ILE A 391 -10.99 -1.88 -2.30
C ILE A 391 -11.77 -1.76 -3.59
N LEU A 392 -11.10 -1.80 -4.73
CA LEU A 392 -11.74 -1.72 -6.05
C LEU A 392 -12.65 -2.93 -6.31
N ALA A 393 -12.24 -4.14 -5.92
CA ALA A 393 -13.08 -5.33 -5.99
C ALA A 393 -14.38 -5.16 -5.16
N GLY A 394 -14.28 -4.67 -3.94
CA GLY A 394 -15.45 -4.37 -3.09
C GLY A 394 -16.36 -3.31 -3.71
N ILE A 395 -15.80 -2.23 -4.24
CA ILE A 395 -16.57 -1.19 -4.95
C ILE A 395 -17.29 -1.79 -6.17
N GLN A 396 -16.60 -2.53 -7.02
CA GLN A 396 -17.19 -3.14 -8.21
C GLN A 396 -18.30 -4.13 -7.85
N HIS A 397 -18.07 -5.01 -6.87
CA HIS A 397 -19.07 -5.92 -6.33
C HIS A 397 -20.36 -5.18 -5.90
N GLY A 398 -20.17 -4.04 -5.19
CA GLY A 398 -21.30 -3.21 -4.77
C GLY A 398 -22.07 -2.58 -5.92
N LEU A 399 -21.36 -2.06 -6.91
CA LEU A 399 -21.98 -1.44 -8.11
C LEU A 399 -22.75 -2.45 -8.95
N GLU A 400 -22.15 -3.61 -9.26
CA GLU A 400 -22.77 -4.66 -10.07
C GLU A 400 -24.00 -5.27 -9.41
N ARG A 401 -23.95 -5.48 -8.09
CA ARG A 401 -25.03 -6.12 -7.31
C ARG A 401 -25.95 -5.13 -6.61
N LYS A 402 -25.76 -3.83 -6.82
CA LYS A 402 -26.55 -2.72 -6.24
C LYS A 402 -26.71 -2.87 -4.73
N ARG A 403 -25.58 -3.08 -4.03
CA ARG A 403 -25.57 -3.30 -2.58
C ARG A 403 -25.86 -2.00 -1.84
N GLU A 404 -26.88 -2.00 -1.00
CA GLU A 404 -27.17 -0.85 -0.13
C GLU A 404 -26.44 -1.03 1.21
N PRO A 405 -25.77 0.02 1.71
CA PRO A 405 -25.10 -0.04 3.00
C PRO A 405 -26.09 0.00 4.17
N LEU A 406 -25.65 -0.49 5.32
CA LEU A 406 -26.33 -0.21 6.59
C LEU A 406 -26.39 1.33 6.83
N PRO A 407 -27.26 1.80 7.74
CA PRO A 407 -27.27 3.22 8.12
C PRO A 407 -25.89 3.70 8.58
N PRO A 408 -25.51 4.96 8.26
CA PRO A 408 -24.21 5.49 8.66
C PRO A 408 -24.11 5.60 10.18
N VAL A 409 -22.90 5.33 10.70
CA VAL A 409 -22.57 5.53 12.11
C VAL A 409 -22.65 7.02 12.46
N GLN A 410 -23.28 7.33 13.60
CA GLN A 410 -23.32 8.66 14.19
C GLN A 410 -22.68 8.66 15.57
N GLY A 411 -21.88 9.67 15.88
CA GLY A 411 -21.18 9.78 17.16
C GLY A 411 -20.09 8.75 17.34
N ASN A 412 -19.94 8.16 18.51
CA ASN A 412 -18.87 7.22 18.83
C ASN A 412 -19.07 5.89 18.08
N ALA A 413 -18.16 5.57 17.15
CA ALA A 413 -18.25 4.36 16.32
C ALA A 413 -18.08 3.04 17.11
N TYR A 414 -17.52 3.10 18.31
CA TYR A 414 -17.33 1.91 19.16
C TYR A 414 -18.57 1.57 20.02
N HIS A 415 -19.48 2.52 20.16
CA HIS A 415 -20.68 2.38 21.03
C HIS A 415 -21.98 2.52 20.22
N GLN A 416 -22.07 1.81 19.09
CA GLN A 416 -23.25 1.85 18.24
C GLN A 416 -24.30 0.79 18.63
N PRO A 417 -25.60 1.04 18.40
CA PRO A 417 -26.64 0.01 18.49
C PRO A 417 -26.36 -1.14 17.51
N ALA A 418 -26.73 -2.35 17.87
CA ALA A 418 -26.50 -3.54 17.05
C ALA A 418 -27.05 -3.42 15.60
N ALA A 419 -28.15 -2.70 15.41
CA ALA A 419 -28.76 -2.45 14.10
C ALA A 419 -27.90 -1.59 13.17
N SER A 420 -26.98 -0.77 13.71
CA SER A 420 -26.06 0.09 12.95
C SER A 420 -24.64 -0.47 12.91
N GLN A 421 -24.38 -1.55 13.64
CA GLN A 421 -23.11 -2.27 13.60
C GLN A 421 -23.18 -3.32 12.50
N GLY A 422 -22.31 -3.19 11.50
CA GLY A 422 -21.99 -4.29 10.61
C GLY A 422 -21.29 -5.44 11.37
N SER A 423 -20.94 -6.49 10.64
CA SER A 423 -20.20 -7.62 11.18
C SER A 423 -18.92 -7.17 11.90
N ARG A 424 -18.54 -7.86 12.97
CA ARG A 424 -17.23 -7.66 13.60
C ARG A 424 -16.13 -8.07 12.63
N LEU A 425 -15.10 -7.25 12.55
CA LEU A 425 -13.93 -7.56 11.74
C LEU A 425 -13.05 -8.59 12.47
N PRO A 426 -12.38 -9.50 11.75
CA PRO A 426 -11.37 -10.37 12.31
C PRO A 426 -10.27 -9.56 13.02
N THR A 427 -10.06 -9.82 14.32
CA THR A 427 -9.01 -9.17 15.13
C THR A 427 -7.82 -10.09 15.39
N HIS A 428 -7.82 -11.27 14.78
CA HIS A 428 -6.74 -12.26 14.87
C HIS A 428 -6.35 -12.71 13.48
N TRP A 429 -5.04 -12.90 13.29
CA TRP A 429 -4.47 -13.24 11.99
C TRP A 429 -5.02 -14.57 11.45
N ALA A 430 -5.10 -15.61 12.27
CA ALA A 430 -5.67 -16.90 11.88
C ALA A 430 -7.11 -16.76 11.35
N THR A 431 -7.97 -16.02 12.03
CA THR A 431 -9.36 -15.79 11.60
C THR A 431 -9.44 -15.04 10.27
N ALA A 432 -8.58 -14.04 10.08
CA ALA A 432 -8.54 -13.31 8.81
C ALA A 432 -8.02 -14.18 7.66
N LEU A 433 -7.06 -15.07 7.94
CA LEU A 433 -6.58 -16.04 6.97
C LEU A 433 -7.69 -17.00 6.52
N GLU A 434 -8.47 -17.54 7.46
CA GLU A 434 -9.60 -18.42 7.14
C GLU A 434 -10.69 -17.69 6.35
N SER A 435 -11.03 -16.44 6.74
CA SER A 435 -11.99 -15.61 5.99
C SER A 435 -11.54 -15.38 4.56
N PHE A 436 -10.29 -14.99 4.34
CA PHE A 436 -9.75 -14.76 2.99
C PHE A 436 -9.70 -16.07 2.18
N ALA A 437 -9.18 -17.15 2.75
CA ALA A 437 -9.03 -18.44 2.07
C ALA A 437 -10.36 -19.06 1.62
N SER A 438 -11.45 -18.77 2.35
CA SER A 438 -12.81 -19.23 2.01
C SER A 438 -13.60 -18.25 1.14
N SER A 439 -13.10 -17.03 0.94
CA SER A 439 -13.83 -15.96 0.25
C SER A 439 -14.06 -16.25 -1.23
N ALA A 440 -15.34 -16.33 -1.62
CA ALA A 440 -15.72 -16.40 -3.03
C ALA A 440 -15.40 -15.09 -3.77
N LEU A 441 -15.54 -13.96 -3.09
CA LEU A 441 -15.24 -12.64 -3.65
C LEU A 441 -13.74 -12.51 -3.95
N ALA A 442 -12.85 -12.97 -3.05
CA ALA A 442 -11.42 -12.96 -3.30
C ALA A 442 -11.08 -13.77 -4.58
N ARG A 443 -11.61 -14.98 -4.72
CA ARG A 443 -11.41 -15.81 -5.91
C ARG A 443 -11.95 -15.18 -7.18
N GLU A 444 -13.14 -14.56 -7.12
CA GLU A 444 -13.79 -13.89 -8.26
C GLU A 444 -12.95 -12.72 -8.78
N PHE A 445 -12.38 -11.90 -7.90
CA PHE A 445 -11.73 -10.65 -8.28
C PHE A 445 -10.22 -10.72 -8.36
N LEU A 446 -9.56 -11.48 -7.47
CA LEU A 446 -8.10 -11.58 -7.44
C LEU A 446 -7.58 -12.84 -8.14
N GLY A 447 -8.46 -13.80 -8.45
CA GLY A 447 -8.12 -15.05 -9.11
C GLY A 447 -7.76 -16.19 -8.15
N GLU A 448 -8.17 -17.42 -8.51
CA GLU A 448 -8.00 -18.64 -7.70
C GLU A 448 -6.52 -18.93 -7.39
N ARG A 449 -5.65 -18.83 -8.40
CA ARG A 449 -4.21 -19.09 -8.26
C ARG A 449 -3.54 -18.14 -7.30
N PHE A 450 -3.85 -16.84 -7.41
CA PHE A 450 -3.32 -15.83 -6.49
C PHE A 450 -3.81 -16.06 -5.06
N CYS A 451 -5.10 -16.31 -4.87
CA CYS A 451 -5.67 -16.56 -3.55
C CYS A 451 -5.04 -17.78 -2.87
N GLY A 452 -4.81 -18.85 -3.62
CA GLY A 452 -4.12 -20.04 -3.15
C GLY A 452 -2.68 -19.76 -2.72
N LEU A 453 -1.91 -19.06 -3.56
CA LEU A 453 -0.54 -18.64 -3.28
C LEU A 453 -0.48 -17.78 -2.01
N TYR A 454 -1.30 -16.72 -1.95
CA TYR A 454 -1.27 -15.77 -0.84
C TYR A 454 -1.69 -16.39 0.49
N ALA A 455 -2.75 -17.20 0.49
CA ALA A 455 -3.20 -17.92 1.69
C ALA A 455 -2.16 -18.93 2.18
N THR A 456 -1.50 -19.66 1.26
CA THR A 456 -0.45 -20.64 1.61
C THR A 456 0.77 -19.95 2.20
N LEU A 457 1.22 -18.84 1.59
CA LEU A 457 2.33 -18.04 2.13
C LEU A 457 2.01 -17.53 3.54
N LYS A 458 0.82 -16.92 3.72
CA LYS A 458 0.42 -16.36 5.02
C LYS A 458 0.16 -17.43 6.09
N ARG A 459 -0.21 -18.64 5.71
CA ARG A 459 -0.33 -19.78 6.64
C ARG A 459 1.04 -20.23 7.13
N ALA A 460 2.02 -20.36 6.25
CA ALA A 460 3.38 -20.70 6.64
C ALA A 460 4.02 -19.65 7.58
N GLU A 461 3.84 -18.37 7.27
CA GLU A 461 4.29 -17.27 8.16
C GLU A 461 3.59 -17.31 9.52
N LEU A 462 2.28 -17.64 9.59
CA LEU A 462 1.52 -17.78 10.83
C LEU A 462 2.03 -18.97 11.66
N GLU A 463 2.28 -20.10 11.03
CA GLU A 463 2.79 -21.33 11.67
C GLU A 463 4.20 -21.07 12.22
N ASP A 464 5.09 -20.47 11.45
CA ASP A 464 6.43 -20.09 11.89
C ASP A 464 6.36 -19.14 13.11
N PHE A 465 5.59 -18.06 13.00
CA PHE A 465 5.43 -17.09 14.10
C PHE A 465 4.91 -17.75 15.38
N ASN A 466 3.95 -18.65 15.29
CA ASN A 466 3.36 -19.35 16.44
C ASN A 466 4.27 -20.46 17.00
N SER A 467 5.25 -20.94 16.23
CA SER A 467 6.22 -21.95 16.69
C SER A 467 7.24 -21.39 17.68
N HIS A 468 7.43 -20.07 17.72
CA HIS A 468 8.43 -19.41 18.54
C HIS A 468 7.94 -19.17 19.97
N LEU A 469 8.69 -19.71 20.94
CA LEU A 469 8.46 -19.42 22.35
C LEU A 469 8.91 -18.00 22.69
N THR A 470 8.02 -17.24 23.28
CA THR A 470 8.34 -15.87 23.68
C THR A 470 8.91 -15.81 25.11
N SER A 471 9.81 -14.85 25.37
CA SER A 471 10.31 -14.59 26.73
C SER A 471 9.17 -14.30 27.73
N ARG A 472 8.05 -13.77 27.24
CA ARG A 472 6.87 -13.50 28.06
C ARG A 472 6.17 -14.78 28.49
N GLU A 473 6.02 -15.77 27.60
CA GLU A 473 5.46 -17.09 27.95
C GLU A 473 6.30 -17.77 29.02
N ILE A 474 7.62 -17.79 28.82
CA ILE A 474 8.55 -18.33 29.81
C ILE A 474 8.42 -17.61 31.16
N ALA A 475 8.40 -16.26 31.16
CA ALA A 475 8.30 -15.49 32.41
C ALA A 475 6.97 -15.67 33.13
N GLN A 476 5.87 -15.93 32.41
CA GLN A 476 4.54 -16.06 33.01
C GLN A 476 4.17 -17.49 33.41
N TYR A 477 4.65 -18.49 32.67
CA TYR A 477 4.14 -19.87 32.78
C TYR A 477 5.17 -20.87 33.29
N LEU A 478 6.48 -20.62 33.20
CA LEU A 478 7.50 -21.59 33.59
C LEU A 478 7.43 -22.02 35.08
N GLY A 479 7.06 -21.12 35.98
CA GLY A 479 6.97 -21.39 37.41
C GLY A 479 5.57 -21.83 37.86
N PRO A 480 4.47 -21.17 37.40
CA PRO A 480 3.11 -21.45 37.88
C PRO A 480 2.50 -22.76 37.37
N VAL A 481 2.94 -23.32 36.24
CA VAL A 481 2.35 -24.52 35.60
C VAL A 481 3.33 -25.68 35.56
#